data_ffae1b7216acba90d550cee30c4d75fe
#
_entry.id   ffae1b7216acba90d550cee30c4d75fe
#
_cell.length_a   1.000
_cell.length_b   1.000
_cell.length_c   1.000
_cell.angle_alpha   90.00
_cell.angle_beta   90.00
_cell.angle_gamma   90.00
#
_symmetry.space_group_name_H-M   'P 1'
#
loop_
_entity.id
_entity.type
_entity.pdbx_description
1 polymer ?
#
loop_
_entity_poly.entity_id
_entity_poly.type
_entity_poly.pdbx_seq_one_letter_code
_entity_poly.pdbx_strand_id
1 'polypeptide(L)'
;MNISNTIQYIGVNDHEIDLFEGQYVVPNGMAYNSYAVMDNKIAIMDTVDVHFADVWLGNIKNVLGERLPDYLIVQHMEPDHSGSVFRFMEAFPEAKVVASAKAFVMMKNFFGTDFTDRQIVVGENDTLSLGDRTLTFITAPMVHWPEVIVTYDSKDKVLFSADGFGKFGALDIEEDWVCEARRYYIGIVGKYGLSVQALLKKAAALDIRIVCPLHGPVLTENLGYYIDLYNTWSSYAAEEDGVMIAYTSVYGNTKKAVEQLAEMLRKNGCP
;
A
#
# COMPACT_ATOMS: atom_id res chain seq x y z
N MET A 1 8.57 6.11 14.00
CA MET A 1 8.70 7.37 13.20
C MET A 1 7.43 8.19 13.37
N ASN A 2 7.54 9.48 13.65
CA ASN A 2 6.39 10.39 13.74
C ASN A 2 6.10 10.95 12.36
N ILE A 3 4.88 10.79 11.87
CA ILE A 3 4.40 11.37 10.59
C ILE A 3 3.86 12.77 10.84
N SER A 4 3.10 12.92 11.92
CA SER A 4 2.68 14.20 12.50
C SER A 4 2.69 14.08 14.03
N ASN A 5 2.25 15.12 14.73
CA ASN A 5 2.11 15.08 16.20
C ASN A 5 1.12 14.01 16.69
N THR A 6 0.25 13.55 15.81
CA THR A 6 -0.88 12.67 16.15
C THR A 6 -0.97 11.42 15.26
N ILE A 7 -0.07 11.26 14.30
CA ILE A 7 0.01 10.08 13.44
C ILE A 7 1.41 9.48 13.56
N GLN A 8 1.48 8.21 13.97
CA GLN A 8 2.74 7.52 14.18
C GLN A 8 2.78 6.20 13.39
N TYR A 9 3.93 5.90 12.83
CA TYR A 9 4.22 4.62 12.22
C TYR A 9 4.38 3.54 13.28
N ILE A 10 3.72 2.41 13.09
CA ILE A 10 3.73 1.25 13.98
C ILE A 10 3.95 -0.08 13.24
N GLY A 11 4.29 -0.01 11.94
CA GLY A 11 4.55 -1.18 11.10
C GLY A 11 5.83 -1.94 11.46
N VAL A 12 6.22 -2.86 10.59
CA VAL A 12 7.37 -3.75 10.75
C VAL A 12 8.15 -3.87 9.45
N ASN A 13 9.42 -4.28 9.55
CA ASN A 13 10.25 -4.70 8.42
C ASN A 13 10.44 -6.22 8.47
N ASP A 14 10.31 -6.86 7.30
CA ASP A 14 10.59 -8.28 7.09
C ASP A 14 11.86 -8.43 6.26
N HIS A 15 12.91 -8.93 6.88
CA HIS A 15 14.21 -9.22 6.25
C HIS A 15 14.40 -10.71 5.94
N GLU A 16 13.41 -11.55 6.28
CA GLU A 16 13.49 -13.00 6.12
C GLU A 16 12.77 -13.48 4.85
N ILE A 17 11.89 -12.63 4.28
CA ILE A 17 11.18 -12.95 3.06
C ILE A 17 12.14 -12.96 1.86
N ASP A 18 12.12 -14.04 1.06
CA ASP A 18 12.88 -14.17 -0.17
C ASP A 18 12.04 -13.88 -1.43
N LEU A 19 10.75 -14.26 -1.41
CA LEU A 19 9.81 -14.08 -2.50
C LEU A 19 8.50 -13.46 -2.02
N PHE A 20 8.28 -12.19 -2.33
CA PHE A 20 6.99 -11.55 -2.10
C PHE A 20 5.93 -12.12 -3.05
N GLU A 21 4.74 -12.41 -2.54
CA GLU A 21 3.66 -13.15 -3.24
C GLU A 21 4.14 -14.48 -3.89
N GLY A 22 5.23 -15.07 -3.38
CA GLY A 22 5.80 -16.30 -3.92
C GLY A 22 6.46 -16.16 -5.31
N GLN A 23 6.65 -14.96 -5.82
CA GLN A 23 7.17 -14.73 -7.17
C GLN A 23 8.15 -13.56 -7.31
N TYR A 24 8.08 -12.53 -6.48
CA TYR A 24 8.94 -11.35 -6.59
C TYR A 24 10.12 -11.45 -5.65
N VAL A 25 11.33 -11.55 -6.20
CA VAL A 25 12.57 -11.53 -5.39
C VAL A 25 12.70 -10.18 -4.71
N VAL A 26 12.85 -10.16 -3.39
CA VAL A 26 12.96 -8.94 -2.57
C VAL A 26 14.24 -8.99 -1.70
N PRO A 27 15.40 -8.77 -2.30
CA PRO A 27 16.69 -8.92 -1.60
C PRO A 27 16.87 -7.93 -0.45
N ASN A 28 16.15 -6.83 -0.45
CA ASN A 28 16.13 -5.82 0.59
C ASN A 28 14.94 -5.96 1.55
N GLY A 29 14.32 -7.15 1.58
CA GLY A 29 13.15 -7.42 2.41
C GLY A 29 11.89 -6.70 1.99
N MET A 30 10.96 -6.55 2.94
CA MET A 30 9.68 -5.88 2.74
C MET A 30 9.29 -5.08 3.98
N ALA A 31 8.58 -3.99 3.79
CA ALA A 31 7.93 -3.27 4.89
C ALA A 31 6.43 -3.55 4.87
N TYR A 32 5.85 -3.88 6.01
CA TYR A 32 4.40 -3.94 6.22
C TYR A 32 4.02 -2.77 7.10
N ASN A 33 3.45 -1.74 6.47
CA ASN A 33 3.17 -0.48 7.13
C ASN A 33 1.81 -0.50 7.82
N SER A 34 1.80 0.01 9.04
CA SER A 34 0.61 0.28 9.81
C SER A 34 0.79 1.59 10.55
N TYR A 35 -0.31 2.29 10.84
CA TYR A 35 -0.25 3.63 11.42
C TYR A 35 -1.25 3.78 12.55
N ALA A 36 -0.86 4.46 13.63
CA ALA A 36 -1.74 4.88 14.71
C ALA A 36 -2.15 6.34 14.49
N VAL A 37 -3.44 6.58 14.35
CA VAL A 37 -4.05 7.91 14.24
C VAL A 37 -4.69 8.26 15.58
N MET A 38 -4.08 9.19 16.30
CA MET A 38 -4.46 9.54 17.67
C MET A 38 -5.27 10.83 17.70
N ASP A 39 -6.44 10.74 18.34
CA ASP A 39 -7.31 11.86 18.65
C ASP A 39 -8.06 11.53 19.95
N ASN A 40 -9.27 12.05 20.17
CA ASN A 40 -10.15 11.62 21.26
C ASN A 40 -10.40 10.12 21.19
N LYS A 41 -10.66 9.61 19.98
CA LYS A 41 -10.65 8.20 19.63
C LYS A 41 -9.40 7.85 18.82
N ILE A 42 -8.98 6.60 18.90
CA ILE A 42 -7.78 6.10 18.24
C ILE A 42 -8.17 5.12 17.14
N ALA A 43 -7.66 5.36 15.94
CA ALA A 43 -7.74 4.43 14.84
C ALA A 43 -6.37 3.84 14.50
N ILE A 44 -6.33 2.53 14.31
CA ILE A 44 -5.18 1.81 13.75
C ILE A 44 -5.49 1.57 12.27
N MET A 45 -4.55 1.94 11.38
CA MET A 45 -4.67 1.81 9.94
C MET A 45 -3.94 0.56 9.50
N ASP A 46 -4.70 -0.42 9.03
CA ASP A 46 -4.28 -1.75 8.61
C ASP A 46 -3.46 -2.52 9.66
N THR A 47 -3.20 -3.78 9.39
CA THR A 47 -2.36 -4.64 10.21
C THR A 47 -1.10 -5.02 9.45
N VAL A 48 -0.43 -6.07 9.87
CA VAL A 48 0.76 -6.61 9.24
C VAL A 48 0.61 -8.12 9.03
N ASP A 49 1.55 -8.74 8.32
CA ASP A 49 1.63 -10.19 8.19
C ASP A 49 1.58 -10.86 9.57
N VAL A 50 0.90 -12.00 9.64
CA VAL A 50 0.63 -12.72 10.90
C VAL A 50 1.90 -13.13 11.65
N HIS A 51 3.01 -13.37 10.95
CA HIS A 51 4.30 -13.70 11.56
C HIS A 51 4.85 -12.58 12.44
N PHE A 52 4.47 -11.34 12.16
CA PHE A 52 4.88 -10.13 12.89
C PHE A 52 3.84 -9.61 13.89
N ALA A 53 2.72 -10.34 14.09
CA ALA A 53 1.62 -9.89 14.93
C ALA A 53 2.06 -9.45 16.34
N ASP A 54 2.93 -10.22 17.00
CA ASP A 54 3.34 -9.92 18.37
C ASP A 54 4.25 -8.68 18.44
N VAL A 55 5.14 -8.49 17.46
CA VAL A 55 5.98 -7.29 17.34
C VAL A 55 5.11 -6.06 17.10
N TRP A 56 4.18 -6.16 16.15
CA TRP A 56 3.25 -5.09 15.82
C TRP A 56 2.33 -4.71 16.98
N LEU A 57 1.75 -5.68 17.70
CA LEU A 57 0.95 -5.40 18.90
C LEU A 57 1.81 -4.73 20.00
N GLY A 58 3.08 -5.07 20.08
CA GLY A 58 4.05 -4.38 20.93
C GLY A 58 4.26 -2.91 20.53
N ASN A 59 4.38 -2.65 19.21
CA ASN A 59 4.51 -1.29 18.67
C ASN A 59 3.27 -0.44 18.98
N ILE A 60 2.06 -1.01 18.84
CA ILE A 60 0.81 -0.34 19.22
C ILE A 60 0.86 0.07 20.70
N LYS A 61 1.14 -0.86 21.60
CA LYS A 61 1.19 -0.60 23.04
C LYS A 61 2.24 0.46 23.39
N ASN A 62 3.41 0.42 22.77
CA ASN A 62 4.48 1.39 23.00
C ASN A 62 4.05 2.81 22.60
N VAL A 63 3.30 2.96 21.50
CA VAL A 63 2.82 4.26 20.99
C VAL A 63 1.64 4.77 21.81
N LEU A 64 0.70 3.91 22.16
CA LEU A 64 -0.54 4.31 22.83
C LEU A 64 -0.41 4.46 24.35
N GLY A 65 0.60 3.83 24.96
CA GLY A 65 0.75 3.79 26.42
C GLY A 65 -0.43 3.09 27.08
N GLU A 66 -1.13 3.79 27.96
CA GLU A 66 -2.32 3.26 28.65
C GLU A 66 -3.63 3.38 27.83
N ARG A 67 -3.61 4.10 26.70
CA ARG A 67 -4.78 4.23 25.85
C ARG A 67 -4.99 2.96 25.02
N LEU A 68 -6.25 2.68 24.69
CA LEU A 68 -6.65 1.57 23.85
C LEU A 68 -7.18 2.07 22.51
N PRO A 69 -7.01 1.31 21.42
CA PRO A 69 -7.59 1.67 20.14
C PRO A 69 -9.11 1.48 20.15
N ASP A 70 -9.83 2.43 19.52
CA ASP A 70 -11.27 2.35 19.30
C ASP A 70 -11.61 1.65 17.99
N TYR A 71 -10.74 1.80 16.99
CA TYR A 71 -10.99 1.31 15.64
C TYR A 71 -9.76 0.64 15.04
N LEU A 72 -10.01 -0.43 14.29
CA LEU A 72 -9.11 -0.97 13.28
C LEU A 72 -9.71 -0.67 11.91
N ILE A 73 -9.02 0.11 11.10
CA ILE A 73 -9.43 0.39 9.73
C ILE A 73 -8.68 -0.58 8.82
N VAL A 74 -9.41 -1.41 8.10
CA VAL A 74 -8.85 -2.37 7.16
C VAL A 74 -9.14 -1.89 5.75
N GLN A 75 -8.11 -1.35 5.11
CA GLN A 75 -8.19 -0.81 3.76
C GLN A 75 -8.02 -1.92 2.72
N HIS A 76 -7.22 -2.95 3.05
CA HIS A 76 -6.87 -4.03 2.15
C HIS A 76 -6.83 -5.37 2.86
N MET A 77 -7.29 -6.43 2.18
CA MET A 77 -7.45 -7.76 2.74
C MET A 77 -6.35 -8.74 2.35
N GLU A 78 -5.32 -8.31 1.63
CA GLU A 78 -4.16 -9.16 1.39
C GLU A 78 -3.52 -9.59 2.72
N PRO A 79 -3.07 -10.85 2.86
CA PRO A 79 -2.66 -11.39 4.16
C PRO A 79 -1.52 -10.63 4.86
N ASP A 80 -0.65 -9.98 4.12
CA ASP A 80 0.44 -9.16 4.66
C ASP A 80 -0.04 -7.84 5.31
N HIS A 81 -1.31 -7.45 5.06
CA HIS A 81 -1.99 -6.31 5.70
C HIS A 81 -3.16 -6.72 6.57
N SER A 82 -3.72 -7.91 6.37
CA SER A 82 -4.89 -8.37 7.10
C SER A 82 -4.61 -9.57 8.02
N GLY A 83 -3.46 -10.24 7.89
CA GLY A 83 -3.15 -11.46 8.61
C GLY A 83 -3.23 -11.34 10.14
N SER A 84 -2.98 -10.13 10.65
CA SER A 84 -3.02 -9.85 12.09
C SER A 84 -4.35 -9.28 12.59
N VAL A 85 -5.39 -9.14 11.74
CA VAL A 85 -6.71 -8.63 12.14
C VAL A 85 -7.32 -9.43 13.29
N PHE A 86 -7.29 -10.76 13.20
CA PHE A 86 -7.85 -11.60 14.25
C PHE A 86 -7.14 -11.40 15.59
N ARG A 87 -5.80 -11.35 15.58
CA ARG A 87 -4.97 -11.12 16.76
C ARG A 87 -5.22 -9.75 17.40
N PHE A 88 -5.43 -8.71 16.58
CA PHE A 88 -5.82 -7.39 17.06
C PHE A 88 -7.17 -7.43 17.77
N MET A 89 -8.16 -8.06 17.15
CA MET A 89 -9.52 -8.11 17.70
C MET A 89 -9.63 -8.96 18.97
N GLU A 90 -8.72 -9.89 19.19
CA GLU A 90 -8.57 -10.60 20.46
C GLU A 90 -7.88 -9.72 21.52
N ALA A 91 -6.82 -8.99 21.13
CA ALA A 91 -6.05 -8.14 22.04
C ALA A 91 -6.86 -6.89 22.50
N PHE A 92 -7.78 -6.41 21.66
CA PHE A 92 -8.60 -5.21 21.92
C PHE A 92 -10.08 -5.51 21.71
N PRO A 93 -10.75 -6.16 22.70
CA PRO A 93 -12.11 -6.66 22.55
C PRO A 93 -13.18 -5.57 22.37
N GLU A 94 -12.91 -4.32 22.79
CA GLU A 94 -13.83 -3.20 22.63
C GLU A 94 -13.66 -2.46 21.28
N ALA A 95 -12.57 -2.70 20.56
CA ALA A 95 -12.31 -2.08 19.27
C ALA A 95 -13.29 -2.58 18.20
N LYS A 96 -13.62 -1.70 17.26
CA LYS A 96 -14.46 -2.01 16.10
C LYS A 96 -13.63 -2.07 14.82
N VAL A 97 -13.97 -3.00 13.93
CA VAL A 97 -13.39 -3.06 12.58
C VAL A 97 -14.18 -2.16 11.64
N VAL A 98 -13.47 -1.33 10.89
CA VAL A 98 -14.02 -0.43 9.87
C VAL A 98 -13.46 -0.87 8.52
N ALA A 99 -14.33 -1.28 7.60
CA ALA A 99 -13.89 -1.78 6.30
C ALA A 99 -15.03 -1.72 5.27
N SER A 100 -14.72 -2.02 4.01
CA SER A 100 -15.74 -2.18 2.98
C SER A 100 -16.59 -3.44 3.20
N ALA A 101 -17.80 -3.45 2.67
CA ALA A 101 -18.67 -4.63 2.76
C ALA A 101 -18.01 -5.90 2.18
N LYS A 102 -17.21 -5.77 1.12
CA LYS A 102 -16.47 -6.90 0.54
C LYS A 102 -15.37 -7.41 1.45
N ALA A 103 -14.66 -6.52 2.15
CA ALA A 103 -13.63 -6.90 3.11
C ALA A 103 -14.21 -7.77 4.22
N PHE A 104 -15.40 -7.48 4.74
CA PHE A 104 -16.06 -8.32 5.74
C PHE A 104 -16.42 -9.72 5.21
N VAL A 105 -16.83 -9.82 3.95
CA VAL A 105 -17.02 -11.14 3.32
C VAL A 105 -15.71 -11.92 3.24
N MET A 106 -14.59 -11.24 2.93
CA MET A 106 -13.26 -11.85 2.88
C MET A 106 -12.77 -12.23 4.28
N MET A 107 -12.98 -11.39 5.31
CA MET A 107 -12.67 -11.72 6.71
C MET A 107 -13.38 -13.01 7.15
N LYS A 108 -14.65 -13.16 6.79
CA LYS A 108 -15.40 -14.39 7.08
C LYS A 108 -14.79 -15.62 6.43
N ASN A 109 -14.29 -15.48 5.20
CA ASN A 109 -13.64 -16.59 4.48
C ASN A 109 -12.25 -16.89 5.06
N PHE A 110 -11.48 -15.88 5.45
CA PHE A 110 -10.10 -16.04 5.93
C PHE A 110 -10.04 -16.48 7.40
N PHE A 111 -10.91 -15.90 8.24
CA PHE A 111 -10.84 -16.06 9.70
C PHE A 111 -12.01 -16.86 10.28
N GLY A 112 -13.00 -17.26 9.47
CA GLY A 112 -14.22 -17.90 9.95
C GLY A 112 -15.19 -16.95 10.67
N THR A 113 -14.85 -15.69 10.80
CA THR A 113 -15.66 -14.63 11.42
C THR A 113 -15.57 -13.34 10.63
N ASP A 114 -16.62 -12.54 10.63
CA ASP A 114 -16.69 -11.20 10.10
C ASP A 114 -16.80 -10.14 11.20
N PHE A 115 -16.69 -10.55 12.47
CA PHE A 115 -16.83 -9.68 13.64
C PHE A 115 -18.17 -8.91 13.69
N THR A 116 -19.27 -9.54 13.30
CA THR A 116 -20.61 -8.93 13.09
C THR A 116 -21.01 -7.90 14.15
N ASP A 117 -20.75 -8.16 15.43
CA ASP A 117 -21.13 -7.27 16.55
C ASP A 117 -20.21 -6.04 16.67
N ARG A 118 -19.08 -6.03 15.96
CA ARG A 118 -18.06 -5.00 16.00
C ARG A 118 -17.71 -4.41 14.63
N GLN A 119 -18.60 -4.57 13.65
CA GLN A 119 -18.42 -4.04 12.29
C GLN A 119 -18.86 -2.58 12.18
N ILE A 120 -18.13 -1.83 11.37
CA ILE A 120 -18.57 -0.56 10.76
C ILE A 120 -18.31 -0.68 9.27
N VAL A 121 -19.36 -0.88 8.49
CA VAL A 121 -19.25 -0.94 7.02
C VAL A 121 -19.18 0.48 6.48
N VAL A 122 -18.19 0.72 5.60
CA VAL A 122 -17.99 2.01 4.93
C VAL A 122 -17.91 1.86 3.43
N GLY A 123 -18.27 2.91 2.72
CA GLY A 123 -18.23 3.01 1.26
C GLY A 123 -17.73 4.37 0.80
N GLU A 124 -18.06 4.72 -0.44
CA GLU A 124 -17.62 5.96 -1.08
C GLU A 124 -18.12 7.20 -0.32
N ASN A 125 -17.18 8.05 0.10
CA ASN A 125 -17.41 9.29 0.84
C ASN A 125 -18.03 9.14 2.24
N ASP A 126 -18.12 7.92 2.77
CA ASP A 126 -18.47 7.74 4.17
C ASP A 126 -17.39 8.33 5.08
N THR A 127 -17.77 8.73 6.29
CA THR A 127 -16.86 9.38 7.22
C THR A 127 -16.89 8.74 8.61
N LEU A 128 -15.75 8.80 9.31
CA LEU A 128 -15.61 8.39 10.69
C LEU A 128 -14.98 9.53 11.51
N SER A 129 -15.70 10.05 12.49
CA SER A 129 -15.15 11.04 13.43
C SER A 129 -14.34 10.36 14.53
N LEU A 130 -13.12 10.85 14.75
CA LEU A 130 -12.29 10.47 15.89
C LEU A 130 -12.31 11.51 17.02
N GLY A 131 -13.06 12.60 16.83
CA GLY A 131 -13.14 13.75 17.72
C GLY A 131 -12.89 15.03 16.96
N ASP A 132 -11.68 15.56 17.03
CA ASP A 132 -11.28 16.79 16.32
C ASP A 132 -10.94 16.54 14.84
N ARG A 133 -10.78 15.29 14.45
CA ARG A 133 -10.52 14.87 13.05
C ARG A 133 -11.61 13.96 12.52
N THR A 134 -11.74 13.96 11.23
CA THR A 134 -12.64 13.10 10.48
C THR A 134 -11.87 12.37 9.39
N LEU A 135 -12.01 11.07 9.37
CA LEU A 135 -11.51 10.23 8.30
C LEU A 135 -12.59 10.08 7.23
N THR A 136 -12.23 10.25 5.97
CA THR A 136 -13.12 10.06 4.82
C THR A 136 -12.66 8.86 4.03
N PHE A 137 -13.57 7.95 3.70
CA PHE A 137 -13.27 6.73 2.96
C PHE A 137 -13.57 6.92 1.46
N ILE A 138 -12.67 6.42 0.62
CA ILE A 138 -12.77 6.50 -0.83
C ILE A 138 -12.58 5.09 -1.36
N THR A 139 -13.54 4.60 -2.13
CA THR A 139 -13.42 3.27 -2.73
C THR A 139 -12.40 3.26 -3.85
N ALA A 140 -11.52 2.26 -3.83
CA ALA A 140 -10.45 2.05 -4.79
C ALA A 140 -10.47 0.60 -5.36
N PRO A 141 -11.63 0.13 -5.89
CA PRO A 141 -11.76 -1.25 -6.32
C PRO A 141 -10.75 -1.58 -7.41
N MET A 142 -10.11 -2.75 -7.30
CA MET A 142 -9.06 -3.25 -8.18
C MET A 142 -7.75 -2.42 -8.14
N VAL A 143 -7.52 -1.71 -7.03
CA VAL A 143 -6.19 -1.10 -6.75
C VAL A 143 -5.62 -1.71 -5.44
N HIS A 144 -5.16 -2.99 -5.39
CA HIS A 144 -5.28 -3.88 -6.58
C HIS A 144 -6.35 -4.98 -6.41
N TRP A 145 -7.02 -5.10 -5.29
CA TRP A 145 -8.11 -6.05 -5.02
C TRP A 145 -9.49 -5.35 -4.99
N PRO A 146 -10.60 -6.13 -5.11
CA PRO A 146 -11.93 -5.55 -5.33
C PRO A 146 -12.54 -4.87 -4.10
N GLU A 147 -12.03 -5.11 -2.90
CA GLU A 147 -12.54 -4.56 -1.62
C GLU A 147 -11.84 -3.28 -1.20
N VAL A 148 -10.73 -2.91 -1.85
CA VAL A 148 -9.84 -1.84 -1.41
C VAL A 148 -10.56 -0.51 -1.25
N ILE A 149 -10.28 0.13 -0.13
CA ILE A 149 -10.59 1.53 0.16
C ILE A 149 -9.29 2.26 0.49
N VAL A 150 -9.24 3.56 0.29
CA VAL A 150 -8.21 4.46 0.81
C VAL A 150 -8.85 5.45 1.76
N THR A 151 -8.08 5.98 2.69
CA THR A 151 -8.61 6.83 3.76
C THR A 151 -7.92 8.19 3.74
N TYR A 152 -8.70 9.27 3.74
CA TYR A 152 -8.19 10.63 3.80
C TYR A 152 -8.48 11.28 5.15
N ASP A 153 -7.42 11.79 5.79
CA ASP A 153 -7.51 12.64 6.98
C ASP A 153 -7.39 14.10 6.57
N SER A 154 -8.47 14.85 6.70
CA SER A 154 -8.52 16.25 6.30
C SER A 154 -7.79 17.20 7.25
N LYS A 155 -7.52 16.78 8.50
CA LYS A 155 -6.85 17.61 9.52
C LYS A 155 -5.36 17.76 9.21
N ASP A 156 -4.66 16.65 9.03
CA ASP A 156 -3.22 16.64 8.70
C ASP A 156 -2.97 16.49 7.19
N LYS A 157 -4.05 16.38 6.37
CA LYS A 157 -4.00 16.24 4.91
C LYS A 157 -3.22 15.00 4.46
N VAL A 158 -3.48 13.90 5.14
CA VAL A 158 -2.85 12.60 4.93
C VAL A 158 -3.76 11.69 4.13
N LEU A 159 -3.22 11.10 3.08
CA LEU A 159 -3.84 9.99 2.36
C LEU A 159 -3.16 8.68 2.80
N PHE A 160 -3.92 7.80 3.44
CA PHE A 160 -3.55 6.39 3.62
C PHE A 160 -3.98 5.67 2.35
N SER A 161 -3.02 5.30 1.53
CA SER A 161 -3.24 4.96 0.12
C SER A 161 -3.36 3.48 -0.17
N ALA A 162 -3.51 2.63 0.85
CA ALA A 162 -3.37 1.19 0.72
C ALA A 162 -2.04 0.88 -0.03
N ASP A 163 -2.05 -0.02 -1.01
CA ASP A 163 -0.87 -0.35 -1.81
C ASP A 163 -0.47 0.71 -2.83
N GLY A 164 -1.32 1.70 -3.04
CA GLY A 164 -0.98 2.82 -3.89
C GLY A 164 0.26 3.56 -3.40
N PHE A 165 1.20 3.85 -4.31
CA PHE A 165 2.51 4.46 -4.05
C PHE A 165 3.47 3.58 -3.24
N GLY A 166 3.17 2.29 -3.09
CA GLY A 166 4.05 1.31 -2.47
C GLY A 166 5.27 0.98 -3.30
N LYS A 167 6.26 0.37 -2.64
CA LYS A 167 7.46 -0.18 -3.27
C LYS A 167 7.93 -1.44 -2.55
N PHE A 168 8.71 -2.27 -3.21
CA PHE A 168 9.48 -3.33 -2.53
C PHE A 168 10.58 -2.74 -1.65
N GLY A 169 11.02 -3.50 -0.65
CA GLY A 169 12.11 -3.19 0.25
C GLY A 169 11.68 -2.74 1.64
N ALA A 170 12.48 -3.11 2.64
CA ALA A 170 12.34 -2.68 4.02
C ALA A 170 12.68 -1.19 4.20
N LEU A 171 12.09 -0.52 5.20
CA LEU A 171 12.27 0.92 5.41
C LEU A 171 13.65 1.32 5.96
N ASP A 172 14.38 0.39 6.53
CA ASP A 172 15.71 0.60 7.08
C ASP A 172 16.85 0.33 6.08
N ILE A 173 16.50 0.02 4.82
CA ILE A 173 17.43 -0.11 3.70
C ILE A 173 17.29 1.11 2.79
N GLU A 174 18.39 1.83 2.57
CA GLU A 174 18.42 2.95 1.65
C GLU A 174 18.50 2.46 0.20
N GLU A 175 17.49 2.79 -0.59
CA GLU A 175 17.44 2.46 -2.02
C GLU A 175 16.56 3.44 -2.80
N ASP A 176 16.75 3.49 -4.11
CA ASP A 176 15.95 4.34 -4.99
C ASP A 176 14.47 3.93 -5.00
N TRP A 177 13.59 4.91 -4.71
CA TRP A 177 12.15 4.66 -4.67
C TRP A 177 11.60 4.24 -6.04
N VAL A 178 12.04 4.93 -7.11
CA VAL A 178 11.42 4.79 -8.45
C VAL A 178 11.60 3.39 -9.00
N CYS A 179 12.81 2.83 -8.88
CA CYS A 179 13.13 1.52 -9.43
C CYS A 179 12.23 0.43 -8.81
N GLU A 180 12.17 0.39 -7.49
CA GLU A 180 11.41 -0.63 -6.75
C GLU A 180 9.89 -0.35 -6.77
N ALA A 181 9.46 0.91 -6.79
CA ALA A 181 8.06 1.28 -6.96
C ALA A 181 7.54 0.95 -8.36
N ARG A 182 8.34 1.16 -9.41
CA ARG A 182 7.99 0.77 -10.79
C ARG A 182 7.84 -0.75 -10.90
N ARG A 183 8.78 -1.51 -10.31
CA ARG A 183 8.75 -2.96 -10.30
C ARG A 183 7.52 -3.48 -9.54
N TYR A 184 7.22 -2.90 -8.38
CA TYR A 184 6.02 -3.17 -7.58
C TYR A 184 4.76 -2.85 -8.37
N TYR A 185 4.65 -1.64 -8.91
CA TYR A 185 3.49 -1.20 -9.69
C TYR A 185 3.21 -2.12 -10.88
N ILE A 186 4.21 -2.37 -11.73
CA ILE A 186 4.04 -3.16 -12.96
C ILE A 186 3.65 -4.61 -12.61
N GLY A 187 4.28 -5.20 -11.60
CA GLY A 187 4.02 -6.58 -11.20
C GLY A 187 2.64 -6.79 -10.59
N ILE A 188 2.23 -5.91 -9.71
CA ILE A 188 1.06 -6.09 -8.84
C ILE A 188 -0.15 -5.30 -9.32
N VAL A 189 0.01 -4.00 -9.55
CA VAL A 189 -1.09 -3.07 -9.83
C VAL A 189 -1.32 -2.84 -11.33
N GLY A 190 -0.28 -2.96 -12.16
CA GLY A 190 -0.23 -2.46 -13.53
C GLY A 190 -1.34 -2.93 -14.47
N LYS A 191 -1.85 -4.15 -14.30
CA LYS A 191 -3.00 -4.65 -15.09
C LYS A 191 -4.31 -3.88 -14.86
N TYR A 192 -4.39 -3.09 -13.80
CA TYR A 192 -5.58 -2.33 -13.39
C TYR A 192 -5.44 -0.82 -13.63
N GLY A 193 -4.68 -0.40 -14.62
CA GLY A 193 -4.38 1.01 -14.91
C GLY A 193 -5.62 1.91 -14.94
N LEU A 194 -6.74 1.48 -15.54
CA LEU A 194 -7.99 2.25 -15.55
C LEU A 194 -8.55 2.50 -14.14
N SER A 195 -8.43 1.53 -13.23
CA SER A 195 -8.86 1.69 -11.83
C SER A 195 -7.96 2.68 -11.09
N VAL A 196 -6.64 2.64 -11.35
CA VAL A 196 -5.68 3.61 -10.80
C VAL A 196 -5.99 5.02 -11.32
N GLN A 197 -6.26 5.20 -12.62
CA GLN A 197 -6.65 6.48 -13.20
C GLN A 197 -7.93 7.03 -12.54
N ALA A 198 -8.91 6.18 -12.28
CA ALA A 198 -10.13 6.58 -11.57
C ALA A 198 -9.83 7.04 -10.12
N LEU A 199 -8.94 6.34 -9.41
CA LEU A 199 -8.51 6.72 -8.07
C LEU A 199 -7.72 8.04 -8.08
N LEU A 200 -6.77 8.22 -8.99
CA LEU A 200 -6.01 9.47 -9.14
C LEU A 200 -6.94 10.66 -9.39
N LYS A 201 -7.98 10.48 -10.21
CA LYS A 201 -8.98 11.53 -10.46
C LYS A 201 -9.76 11.90 -9.19
N LYS A 202 -10.12 10.93 -8.34
CA LYS A 202 -10.77 11.20 -7.05
C LYS A 202 -9.80 11.91 -6.10
N ALA A 203 -8.57 11.46 -6.02
CA ALA A 203 -7.53 12.04 -5.15
C ALA A 203 -7.17 13.48 -5.55
N ALA A 204 -7.24 13.83 -6.83
CA ALA A 204 -6.98 15.20 -7.31
C ALA A 204 -7.94 16.26 -6.75
N ALA A 205 -9.09 15.86 -6.21
CA ALA A 205 -10.04 16.77 -5.54
C ALA A 205 -9.66 17.04 -4.06
N LEU A 206 -8.65 16.37 -3.52
CA LEU A 206 -8.22 16.45 -2.12
C LEU A 206 -6.95 17.29 -1.98
N ASP A 207 -6.82 18.02 -0.87
CA ASP A 207 -5.57 18.71 -0.51
C ASP A 207 -4.65 17.73 0.23
N ILE A 208 -3.95 16.87 -0.51
CA ILE A 208 -3.04 15.85 0.03
C ILE A 208 -1.65 16.46 0.19
N ARG A 209 -1.05 16.31 1.37
CA ARG A 209 0.32 16.73 1.67
C ARG A 209 1.23 15.58 2.08
N ILE A 210 0.65 14.49 2.54
CA ILE A 210 1.37 13.31 2.98
C ILE A 210 0.65 12.09 2.40
N VAL A 211 1.41 11.13 1.87
CA VAL A 211 0.91 9.82 1.45
C VAL A 211 1.54 8.75 2.33
N CYS A 212 0.70 7.94 2.95
CA CYS A 212 1.07 6.82 3.82
C CYS A 212 0.68 5.50 3.14
N PRO A 213 1.57 4.87 2.36
CA PRO A 213 1.32 3.59 1.70
C PRO A 213 1.46 2.43 2.66
N LEU A 214 0.96 1.25 2.27
CA LEU A 214 1.13 0.00 3.04
C LEU A 214 2.52 -0.63 2.86
N HIS A 215 3.27 -0.23 1.83
CA HIS A 215 4.66 -0.59 1.60
C HIS A 215 5.52 0.62 1.27
N GLY A 216 6.79 0.58 1.69
CA GLY A 216 7.74 1.65 1.38
C GLY A 216 7.57 2.91 2.24
N PRO A 217 8.30 3.99 1.93
CA PRO A 217 8.38 5.17 2.77
C PRO A 217 7.12 6.04 2.70
N VAL A 218 6.86 6.78 3.77
CA VAL A 218 5.89 7.88 3.78
C VAL A 218 6.41 8.99 2.87
N LEU A 219 5.54 9.47 1.96
CA LEU A 219 5.88 10.52 1.01
C LEU A 219 5.35 11.87 1.53
N THR A 220 6.27 12.81 1.76
CA THR A 220 5.96 14.13 2.36
C THR A 220 6.35 15.30 1.46
N GLU A 221 7.19 15.05 0.48
CA GLU A 221 7.74 16.06 -0.42
C GLU A 221 7.55 15.62 -1.88
N ASN A 222 7.49 16.59 -2.79
CA ASN A 222 7.48 16.33 -4.23
C ASN A 222 6.34 15.39 -4.70
N LEU A 223 5.17 15.41 -4.05
CA LEU A 223 4.08 14.48 -4.34
C LEU A 223 3.67 14.49 -5.82
N GLY A 224 3.79 15.65 -6.49
CA GLY A 224 3.54 15.77 -7.93
C GLY A 224 4.37 14.78 -8.76
N TYR A 225 5.63 14.59 -8.43
CA TYR A 225 6.52 13.64 -9.11
C TYR A 225 6.02 12.20 -9.03
N TYR A 226 5.61 11.74 -7.85
CA TYR A 226 5.08 10.39 -7.66
C TYR A 226 3.73 10.21 -8.36
N ILE A 227 2.89 11.23 -8.33
CA ILE A 227 1.58 11.23 -9.02
C ILE A 227 1.77 11.18 -10.54
N ASP A 228 2.73 11.92 -11.10
CA ASP A 228 3.04 11.92 -12.52
C ASP A 228 3.56 10.55 -13.00
N LEU A 229 4.41 9.88 -12.21
CA LEU A 229 4.84 8.52 -12.49
C LEU A 229 3.66 7.54 -12.49
N TYR A 230 2.82 7.59 -11.46
CA TYR A 230 1.61 6.75 -11.39
C TYR A 230 0.64 7.02 -12.55
N ASN A 231 0.50 8.28 -12.95
CA ASN A 231 -0.30 8.64 -14.12
C ASN A 231 0.29 8.07 -15.42
N THR A 232 1.61 8.14 -15.59
CA THR A 232 2.32 7.56 -16.74
C THR A 232 2.14 6.06 -16.80
N TRP A 233 2.43 5.35 -15.68
CA TRP A 233 2.31 3.91 -15.62
C TRP A 233 0.87 3.41 -15.83
N SER A 234 -0.09 4.08 -15.21
CA SER A 234 -1.50 3.66 -15.25
C SER A 234 -2.20 4.02 -16.57
N SER A 235 -1.69 4.97 -17.32
CA SER A 235 -2.13 5.25 -18.69
C SER A 235 -1.45 4.39 -19.74
N TYR A 236 -0.51 3.51 -19.31
CA TYR A 236 0.32 2.69 -20.19
C TYR A 236 1.19 3.51 -21.15
N ALA A 237 1.51 4.74 -20.76
CA ALA A 237 2.46 5.57 -21.48
C ALA A 237 3.90 5.11 -21.19
N ALA A 238 4.77 5.27 -22.17
CA ALA A 238 6.19 5.03 -21.97
C ALA A 238 6.80 6.16 -21.14
N GLU A 239 7.71 5.83 -20.23
CA GLU A 239 8.51 6.84 -19.51
C GLU A 239 9.61 7.42 -20.40
N GLU A 240 10.14 6.59 -21.29
CA GLU A 240 11.21 6.95 -22.21
C GLU A 240 10.90 6.39 -23.60
N ASP A 241 11.29 7.09 -24.63
CA ASP A 241 11.25 6.60 -25.99
C ASP A 241 12.34 5.56 -26.20
N GLY A 242 11.99 4.41 -26.78
CA GLY A 242 12.97 3.35 -27.03
C GLY A 242 12.37 2.08 -27.58
N VAL A 243 13.23 1.12 -27.90
CA VAL A 243 12.85 -0.23 -28.34
C VAL A 243 13.41 -1.26 -27.37
N MET A 244 12.52 -1.99 -26.69
CA MET A 244 12.89 -3.13 -25.89
C MET A 244 12.87 -4.41 -26.74
N ILE A 245 13.96 -5.18 -26.70
CA ILE A 245 14.05 -6.47 -27.39
C ILE A 245 14.14 -7.57 -26.33
N ALA A 246 13.02 -8.24 -26.07
CA ALA A 246 12.99 -9.42 -25.21
C ALA A 246 13.38 -10.68 -26.02
N TYR A 247 14.33 -11.46 -25.52
CA TYR A 247 14.78 -12.68 -26.19
C TYR A 247 15.24 -13.75 -25.21
N THR A 248 15.28 -14.97 -25.68
CA THR A 248 15.99 -16.11 -25.04
C THR A 248 16.95 -16.74 -26.02
N SER A 249 18.06 -17.29 -25.54
CA SER A 249 19.09 -17.88 -26.39
C SER A 249 19.80 -19.03 -25.68
N VAL A 250 19.68 -20.24 -26.19
CA VAL A 250 20.32 -21.43 -25.62
C VAL A 250 21.79 -21.56 -26.08
N TYR A 251 22.03 -21.42 -27.38
CA TYR A 251 23.36 -21.59 -27.99
C TYR A 251 24.02 -20.27 -28.43
N GLY A 252 23.47 -19.13 -28.04
CA GLY A 252 24.03 -17.82 -28.35
C GLY A 252 23.70 -17.27 -29.75
N ASN A 253 23.08 -18.02 -30.66
CA ASN A 253 22.78 -17.54 -32.01
C ASN A 253 21.71 -16.43 -32.00
N THR A 254 20.61 -16.60 -31.27
CA THR A 254 19.60 -15.57 -31.11
C THR A 254 20.18 -14.32 -30.41
N LYS A 255 21.05 -14.51 -29.41
CA LYS A 255 21.74 -13.37 -28.75
C LYS A 255 22.54 -12.56 -29.78
N LYS A 256 23.34 -13.20 -30.64
CA LYS A 256 24.10 -12.49 -31.68
C LYS A 256 23.21 -11.73 -32.65
N ALA A 257 22.08 -12.31 -33.06
CA ALA A 257 21.13 -11.63 -33.94
C ALA A 257 20.51 -10.41 -33.27
N VAL A 258 20.12 -10.53 -31.99
CA VAL A 258 19.57 -9.41 -31.20
C VAL A 258 20.61 -8.29 -31.00
N GLU A 259 21.88 -8.64 -30.72
CA GLU A 259 22.97 -7.66 -30.60
C GLU A 259 23.16 -6.88 -31.91
N GLN A 260 23.11 -7.56 -33.04
CA GLN A 260 23.19 -6.92 -34.36
C GLN A 260 21.98 -6.02 -34.63
N LEU A 261 20.79 -6.48 -34.31
CA LEU A 261 19.57 -5.66 -34.46
C LEU A 261 19.62 -4.39 -33.55
N ALA A 262 20.02 -4.54 -32.30
CA ALA A 262 20.17 -3.41 -31.37
C ALA A 262 21.20 -2.39 -31.91
N GLU A 263 22.32 -2.86 -32.47
CA GLU A 263 23.30 -1.97 -33.08
C GLU A 263 22.76 -1.26 -34.32
N MET A 264 21.98 -1.93 -35.16
CA MET A 264 21.32 -1.35 -36.32
C MET A 264 20.30 -0.26 -35.89
N LEU A 265 19.49 -0.53 -34.85
CA LEU A 265 18.54 0.43 -34.31
C LEU A 265 19.24 1.70 -33.80
N ARG A 266 20.30 1.56 -33.00
CA ARG A 266 21.11 2.68 -32.52
C ARG A 266 21.71 3.51 -33.66
N LYS A 267 22.25 2.86 -34.70
CA LYS A 267 22.80 3.54 -35.89
C LYS A 267 21.73 4.33 -36.64
N ASN A 268 20.45 3.93 -36.55
CA ASN A 268 19.33 4.63 -37.15
C ASN A 268 18.63 5.63 -36.20
N GLY A 269 19.29 5.98 -35.09
CA GLY A 269 18.81 7.00 -34.15
C GLY A 269 17.69 6.50 -33.21
N CYS A 270 17.52 5.20 -33.07
CA CYS A 270 16.63 4.64 -32.06
C CYS A 270 17.38 4.57 -30.72
N PRO A 271 16.88 5.23 -29.66
CA PRO A 271 17.52 5.19 -28.34
C PRO A 271 17.48 3.80 -27.71
#